data_c4715453342971f37294b2256f62f15a
#
_entry.id   c4715453342971f37294b2256f62f15a
#
_cell.length_a   1.000
_cell.length_b   1.000
_cell.length_c   1.000
_cell.angle_alpha   90.00
_cell.angle_beta   90.00
_cell.angle_gamma   90.00
#
_symmetry.space_group_name_H-M   'P 1'
#
loop_
_entity.id
_entity.type
_entity.pdbx_description
1 polymer ?
#
loop_
_entity_poly.entity_id
_entity_poly.type
_entity_poly.pdbx_seq_one_letter_code
_entity_poly.pdbx_strand_id
1 'polypeptide(L)'
;MYKRQLSKSLTEIQEDTNEEIKASVDNINSIAEKISVLNKQINNIEVRGGHANELRDQRANLIDELSGIADVETKEFEVTNSNGQNLGGTNYRVYINGQTLVDGNDYRTLKCTSSKYLNNQMDAEGMYAITWEDTGMEFNAKGASANGSLKALFMIRDGNNNENMKGTVSDADLSSITIKIPDTKVNELSLANKGRIMVNNKSVSYTHLTLPTNSL
;
A
#
# COMPACT_ATOMS: atom_id res chain seq x y z
N MET A 1 -34.85 9.55 5.97
CA MET A 1 -34.06 9.58 7.22
C MET A 1 -32.96 8.52 7.21
N TYR A 2 -33.24 7.24 6.97
CA TYR A 2 -32.25 6.13 6.96
C TYR A 2 -31.07 6.30 5.99
N LYS A 3 -31.27 6.83 4.76
CA LYS A 3 -30.18 7.02 3.79
C LYS A 3 -29.11 8.00 4.28
N ARG A 4 -29.51 9.07 4.97
CA ARG A 4 -28.54 10.04 5.53
C ARG A 4 -27.75 9.48 6.69
N GLN A 5 -28.41 8.70 7.56
CA GLN A 5 -27.73 8.04 8.68
C GLN A 5 -26.70 7.00 8.18
N LEU A 6 -27.09 6.18 7.20
CA LEU A 6 -26.18 5.20 6.61
C LEU A 6 -24.97 5.87 5.93
N SER A 7 -25.21 6.94 5.16
CA SER A 7 -24.12 7.71 4.54
C SER A 7 -23.16 8.27 5.58
N LYS A 8 -23.69 8.85 6.67
CA LYS A 8 -22.88 9.40 7.74
C LYS A 8 -22.04 8.32 8.43
N SER A 9 -22.65 7.17 8.77
CA SER A 9 -21.93 6.06 9.39
C SER A 9 -20.83 5.50 8.50
N LEU A 10 -21.02 5.45 7.17
CA LEU A 10 -19.99 5.01 6.24
C LEU A 10 -18.83 6.02 6.17
N THR A 11 -19.12 7.31 6.19
CA THR A 11 -18.07 8.35 6.22
C THR A 11 -17.27 8.27 7.52
N GLU A 12 -17.93 8.07 8.67
CA GLU A 12 -17.27 7.87 9.96
C GLU A 12 -16.34 6.65 9.95
N ILE A 13 -16.78 5.52 9.37
CA ILE A 13 -15.93 4.33 9.21
C ILE A 13 -14.70 4.62 8.31
N GLN A 14 -14.89 5.41 7.25
CA GLN A 14 -13.77 5.80 6.38
C GLN A 14 -12.76 6.68 7.12
N GLU A 15 -13.23 7.63 7.92
CA GLU A 15 -12.38 8.51 8.74
C GLU A 15 -11.60 7.71 9.78
N ASP A 16 -12.28 6.85 10.56
CA ASP A 16 -11.65 6.00 11.57
C ASP A 16 -10.60 5.08 10.94
N THR A 17 -10.94 4.41 9.84
CA THR A 17 -10.00 3.53 9.13
C THR A 17 -8.81 4.32 8.54
N ASN A 18 -9.03 5.55 8.13
CA ASN A 18 -7.98 6.43 7.63
C ASN A 18 -6.96 6.79 8.73
N GLU A 19 -7.41 7.02 9.97
CA GLU A 19 -6.52 7.22 11.11
C GLU A 19 -5.79 5.92 11.50
N GLU A 20 -6.42 4.75 11.39
CA GLU A 20 -5.76 3.46 11.62
C GLU A 20 -4.66 3.19 10.57
N ILE A 21 -4.86 3.61 9.31
CA ILE A 21 -3.83 3.56 8.28
C ILE A 21 -2.63 4.41 8.68
N LYS A 22 -2.87 5.63 9.20
CA LYS A 22 -1.79 6.49 9.67
C LYS A 22 -1.04 5.87 10.85
N ALA A 23 -1.74 5.33 11.83
CA ALA A 23 -1.14 4.64 12.96
C ALA A 23 -0.29 3.44 12.51
N SER A 24 -0.75 2.68 11.50
CA SER A 24 -0.01 1.58 10.92
C SER A 24 1.29 2.06 10.24
N VAL A 25 1.25 3.19 9.54
CA VAL A 25 2.44 3.80 8.91
C VAL A 25 3.44 4.26 9.98
N ASP A 26 2.97 4.89 11.04
CA ASP A 26 3.81 5.33 12.15
C ASP A 26 4.47 4.13 12.85
N ASN A 27 3.75 3.00 12.98
CA ASN A 27 4.30 1.75 13.52
C ASN A 27 5.35 1.15 12.59
N ILE A 28 5.11 1.09 11.27
CA ILE A 28 6.11 0.64 10.28
C ILE A 28 7.40 1.46 10.41
N ASN A 29 7.30 2.78 10.49
CA ASN A 29 8.47 3.67 10.63
C ASN A 29 9.23 3.40 11.94
N SER A 30 8.51 3.23 13.04
CA SER A 30 9.13 2.89 14.35
C SER A 30 9.84 1.54 14.33
N ILE A 31 9.23 0.52 13.70
CA ILE A 31 9.84 -0.79 13.55
C ILE A 31 11.10 -0.71 12.66
N ALA A 32 11.05 0.02 11.56
CA ALA A 32 12.20 0.21 10.65
C ALA A 32 13.39 0.84 11.38
N GLU A 33 13.16 1.89 12.16
CA GLU A 33 14.18 2.52 12.99
C GLU A 33 14.80 1.53 14.00
N LYS A 34 13.95 0.81 14.75
CA LYS A 34 14.41 -0.18 15.74
C LYS A 34 15.25 -1.28 15.09
N ILE A 35 14.84 -1.79 13.92
CA ILE A 35 15.60 -2.80 13.18
C ILE A 35 16.97 -2.25 12.77
N SER A 36 17.05 -1.01 12.27
CA SER A 36 18.32 -0.39 11.89
C SER A 36 19.26 -0.25 13.07
N VAL A 37 18.75 0.13 14.24
CA VAL A 37 19.51 0.21 15.50
C VAL A 37 20.01 -1.18 15.92
N LEU A 38 19.16 -2.20 15.89
CA LEU A 38 19.54 -3.58 16.20
C LEU A 38 20.62 -4.11 15.24
N ASN A 39 20.48 -3.86 13.94
CA ASN A 39 21.48 -4.23 12.95
C ASN A 39 22.86 -3.64 13.29
N LYS A 40 22.90 -2.35 13.67
CA LYS A 40 24.15 -1.69 14.08
C LYS A 40 24.74 -2.33 15.35
N GLN A 41 23.90 -2.68 16.32
CA GLN A 41 24.35 -3.32 17.56
C GLN A 41 24.87 -4.75 17.30
N ILE A 42 24.15 -5.54 16.50
CA ILE A 42 24.55 -6.89 16.08
C ILE A 42 25.92 -6.84 15.40
N ASN A 43 26.07 -5.97 14.39
CA ASN A 43 27.32 -5.83 13.66
C ASN A 43 28.48 -5.42 14.59
N ASN A 44 28.27 -4.52 15.56
CA ASN A 44 29.30 -4.11 16.51
C ASN A 44 29.80 -5.26 17.39
N ILE A 45 28.96 -6.22 17.71
CA ILE A 45 29.32 -7.41 18.51
C ILE A 45 29.99 -8.44 17.60
N GLU A 46 29.42 -8.74 16.44
CA GLU A 46 29.86 -9.84 15.58
C GLU A 46 31.19 -9.55 14.87
N VAL A 47 31.45 -8.31 14.47
CA VAL A 47 32.78 -7.89 13.95
C VAL A 47 33.93 -8.11 14.98
N ARG A 48 33.59 -8.12 16.27
CA ARG A 48 34.57 -8.39 17.36
C ARG A 48 34.63 -9.87 17.73
N GLY A 49 33.98 -10.76 16.98
CA GLY A 49 33.94 -12.19 17.21
C GLY A 49 32.94 -12.64 18.30
N GLY A 50 32.05 -11.76 18.75
CA GLY A 50 30.93 -12.11 19.63
C GLY A 50 29.75 -12.71 18.91
N HIS A 51 28.77 -13.18 19.68
CA HIS A 51 27.48 -13.69 19.16
C HIS A 51 26.34 -12.86 19.72
N ALA A 52 25.54 -12.26 18.85
CA ALA A 52 24.45 -11.33 19.21
C ALA A 52 23.06 -12.01 19.17
N ASN A 53 22.94 -13.23 19.70
CA ASN A 53 21.72 -14.05 19.56
C ASN A 53 20.47 -13.34 20.10
N GLU A 54 20.53 -12.75 21.29
CA GLU A 54 19.38 -12.03 21.87
C GLU A 54 18.91 -10.85 21.01
N LEU A 55 19.85 -10.09 20.43
CA LEU A 55 19.51 -8.97 19.53
C LEU A 55 18.94 -9.47 18.21
N ARG A 56 19.41 -10.63 17.72
CA ARG A 56 18.85 -11.29 16.55
C ARG A 56 17.40 -11.76 16.82
N ASP A 57 17.12 -12.31 18.00
CA ASP A 57 15.79 -12.70 18.42
C ASP A 57 14.85 -11.48 18.55
N GLN A 58 15.35 -10.38 19.13
CA GLN A 58 14.59 -9.13 19.18
C GLN A 58 14.27 -8.59 17.77
N ARG A 59 15.23 -8.66 16.83
CA ARG A 59 15.03 -8.29 15.45
C ARG A 59 14.00 -9.19 14.77
N ALA A 60 14.05 -10.50 15.01
CA ALA A 60 13.08 -11.44 14.47
C ALA A 60 11.65 -11.11 14.94
N ASN A 61 11.46 -10.81 16.22
CA ASN A 61 10.15 -10.39 16.75
C ASN A 61 9.61 -9.12 16.07
N LEU A 62 10.48 -8.14 15.77
CA LEU A 62 10.07 -6.94 15.02
C LEU A 62 9.70 -7.24 13.56
N ILE A 63 10.38 -8.21 12.93
CA ILE A 63 10.02 -8.68 11.59
C ILE A 63 8.67 -9.39 11.61
N ASP A 64 8.39 -10.20 12.62
CA ASP A 64 7.10 -10.87 12.79
C ASP A 64 5.97 -9.84 12.98
N GLU A 65 6.18 -8.82 13.81
CA GLU A 65 5.23 -7.71 13.97
C GLU A 65 4.99 -6.98 12.64
N LEU A 66 6.05 -6.66 11.90
CA LEU A 66 5.96 -6.00 10.61
C LEU A 66 5.20 -6.85 9.58
N SER A 67 5.42 -8.18 9.59
CA SER A 67 4.76 -9.12 8.68
C SER A 67 3.25 -9.20 8.88
N GLY A 68 2.76 -8.91 10.08
CA GLY A 68 1.32 -8.75 10.35
C GLY A 68 0.72 -7.51 9.68
N ILE A 69 1.54 -6.48 9.41
CA ILE A 69 1.08 -5.21 8.83
C ILE A 69 1.15 -5.24 7.30
N ALA A 70 2.22 -5.80 6.74
CA ALA A 70 2.45 -5.81 5.29
C ALA A 70 3.25 -7.06 4.85
N ASP A 71 3.40 -7.26 3.55
CA ASP A 71 4.24 -8.32 2.99
C ASP A 71 5.72 -7.98 3.23
N VAL A 72 6.45 -8.88 3.91
CA VAL A 72 7.84 -8.66 4.34
C VAL A 72 8.75 -9.74 3.78
N GLU A 73 9.83 -9.32 3.13
CA GLU A 73 10.92 -10.18 2.71
C GLU A 73 12.22 -9.69 3.36
N THR A 74 13.04 -10.62 3.86
CA THR A 74 14.34 -10.29 4.46
C THR A 74 15.47 -10.99 3.73
N LYS A 75 16.62 -10.31 3.62
CA LYS A 75 17.86 -10.87 3.06
C LYS A 75 19.05 -10.47 3.91
N GLU A 76 19.90 -11.42 4.23
CA GLU A 76 21.15 -11.19 4.96
C GLU A 76 22.34 -11.51 4.05
N PHE A 77 23.28 -10.60 3.96
CA PHE A 77 24.50 -10.70 3.15
C PHE A 77 25.71 -10.54 4.03
N GLU A 78 26.72 -11.37 3.85
CA GLU A 78 28.02 -11.17 4.48
C GLU A 78 28.71 -9.93 3.89
N VAL A 79 29.29 -9.11 4.76
CA VAL A 79 30.11 -7.97 4.33
C VAL A 79 31.52 -8.48 4.01
N THR A 80 31.89 -8.41 2.73
CA THR A 80 33.21 -8.82 2.26
C THR A 80 34.03 -7.62 1.80
N ASN A 81 35.35 -7.70 1.94
CA ASN A 81 36.26 -6.71 1.36
C ASN A 81 36.42 -6.92 -0.16
N SER A 82 37.15 -6.02 -0.82
CA SER A 82 37.44 -6.11 -2.26
C SER A 82 38.15 -7.39 -2.70
N ASN A 83 38.77 -8.14 -1.77
CA ASN A 83 39.42 -9.42 -2.01
C ASN A 83 38.54 -10.64 -1.70
N GLY A 84 37.24 -10.43 -1.40
CA GLY A 84 36.29 -11.48 -1.09
C GLY A 84 36.40 -12.07 0.32
N GLN A 85 37.20 -11.46 1.22
CA GLN A 85 37.31 -11.92 2.60
C GLN A 85 36.17 -11.36 3.43
N ASN A 86 35.52 -12.20 4.24
CA ASN A 86 34.47 -11.81 5.17
C ASN A 86 35.07 -10.91 6.28
N LEU A 87 34.46 -9.75 6.50
CA LEU A 87 34.82 -8.78 7.52
C LEU A 87 34.17 -9.05 8.89
N GLY A 88 33.40 -10.16 8.99
CA GLY A 88 32.74 -10.56 10.23
C GLY A 88 31.42 -9.83 10.51
N GLY A 89 30.96 -8.94 9.61
CA GLY A 89 29.69 -8.25 9.72
C GLY A 89 28.70 -8.74 8.68
N THR A 90 27.43 -8.50 8.93
CA THR A 90 26.34 -8.79 7.97
C THR A 90 25.58 -7.54 7.61
N ASN A 91 25.14 -7.44 6.35
CA ASN A 91 24.15 -6.45 5.91
C ASN A 91 22.78 -7.10 5.85
N TYR A 92 21.89 -6.72 6.74
CA TYR A 92 20.53 -7.23 6.82
C TYR A 92 19.56 -6.25 6.17
N ARG A 93 18.89 -6.70 5.12
CA ARG A 93 17.92 -5.92 4.37
C ARG A 93 16.51 -6.39 4.64
N VAL A 94 15.61 -5.43 4.78
CA VAL A 94 14.18 -5.69 4.92
C VAL A 94 13.45 -4.99 3.79
N TYR A 95 12.62 -5.76 3.10
CA TYR A 95 11.76 -5.27 2.05
C TYR A 95 10.31 -5.33 2.52
N ILE A 96 9.53 -4.32 2.18
CA ILE A 96 8.10 -4.24 2.44
C ILE A 96 7.36 -4.04 1.11
N ASN A 97 6.43 -4.93 0.79
CA ASN A 97 5.71 -4.95 -0.51
C ASN A 97 6.67 -4.85 -1.73
N GLY A 98 7.81 -5.54 -1.66
CA GLY A 98 8.84 -5.55 -2.69
C GLY A 98 9.75 -4.32 -2.76
N GLN A 99 9.61 -3.35 -1.86
CA GLN A 99 10.43 -2.14 -1.79
C GLN A 99 11.31 -2.15 -0.54
N THR A 100 12.55 -1.66 -0.64
CA THR A 100 13.49 -1.64 0.48
C THR A 100 13.02 -0.67 1.56
N LEU A 101 12.86 -1.17 2.80
CA LEU A 101 12.55 -0.41 3.99
C LEU A 101 13.81 -0.17 4.84
N VAL A 102 14.59 -1.22 5.08
CA VAL A 102 15.85 -1.14 5.84
C VAL A 102 16.99 -1.73 5.01
N ASP A 103 18.12 -1.06 4.94
CA ASP A 103 19.36 -1.54 4.32
C ASP A 103 20.53 -1.42 5.30
N GLY A 104 20.78 -2.50 6.01
CA GLY A 104 21.81 -2.51 7.07
C GLY A 104 21.48 -1.54 8.20
N ASN A 105 22.23 -0.46 8.29
CA ASN A 105 22.07 0.56 9.33
C ASN A 105 21.16 1.74 8.92
N ASP A 106 20.81 1.79 7.64
CA ASP A 106 19.96 2.83 7.09
C ASP A 106 18.51 2.35 6.95
N TYR A 107 17.57 3.23 7.11
CA TYR A 107 16.15 2.93 6.93
C TYR A 107 15.45 4.07 6.20
N ARG A 108 14.34 3.74 5.57
CA ARG A 108 13.46 4.68 4.89
C ARG A 108 12.18 4.83 5.68
N THR A 109 11.55 5.98 5.54
CA THR A 109 10.29 6.32 6.20
C THR A 109 9.16 6.49 5.19
N LEU A 110 7.97 6.10 5.63
CA LEU A 110 6.72 6.32 4.92
C LEU A 110 6.02 7.55 5.47
N LYS A 111 5.32 8.28 4.62
CA LYS A 111 4.55 9.46 4.98
C LYS A 111 3.11 9.34 4.48
N CYS A 112 2.17 9.67 5.35
CA CYS A 112 0.77 9.85 4.97
C CYS A 112 0.58 11.26 4.39
N THR A 113 0.09 11.32 3.15
CA THR A 113 -0.21 12.58 2.47
C THR A 113 -1.70 12.62 2.18
N SER A 114 -2.38 13.69 2.61
CA SER A 114 -3.79 13.88 2.35
C SER A 114 -4.04 14.02 0.85
N SER A 115 -4.91 13.18 0.31
CA SER A 115 -5.33 13.29 -1.08
C SER A 115 -6.31 14.45 -1.25
N LYS A 116 -6.04 15.29 -2.25
CA LYS A 116 -6.96 16.38 -2.65
C LYS A 116 -8.12 15.87 -3.51
N TYR A 117 -8.04 14.63 -3.96
CA TYR A 117 -9.02 14.05 -4.88
C TYR A 117 -9.84 12.99 -4.15
N LEU A 118 -11.15 13.16 -4.18
CA LEU A 118 -12.11 12.17 -3.74
C LEU A 118 -12.28 11.13 -4.86
N ASN A 119 -12.21 9.84 -4.52
CA ASN A 119 -12.54 8.77 -5.46
C ASN A 119 -14.03 8.77 -5.76
N ASN A 120 -14.86 9.11 -4.78
CA ASN A 120 -16.30 9.30 -4.93
C ASN A 120 -16.70 10.63 -4.28
N GLN A 121 -17.78 11.23 -4.77
CA GLN A 121 -18.31 12.49 -4.21
C GLN A 121 -18.81 12.36 -2.75
N MET A 122 -19.04 11.13 -2.29
CA MET A 122 -19.56 10.83 -0.96
C MET A 122 -18.47 10.31 0.01
N ASP A 123 -17.24 10.19 -0.47
CA ASP A 123 -16.11 9.78 0.37
C ASP A 123 -15.75 10.91 1.37
N ALA A 124 -15.19 10.52 2.50
CA ALA A 124 -14.62 11.47 3.46
C ALA A 124 -13.50 12.29 2.80
N GLU A 125 -13.36 13.54 3.21
CA GLU A 125 -12.26 14.39 2.77
C GLU A 125 -10.95 14.02 3.48
N GLY A 126 -9.82 14.30 2.84
CA GLY A 126 -8.52 14.14 3.51
C GLY A 126 -7.99 12.71 3.61
N MET A 127 -8.49 11.79 2.79
CA MET A 127 -8.00 10.41 2.74
C MET A 127 -6.50 10.36 2.49
N TYR A 128 -5.77 9.57 3.27
CA TYR A 128 -4.32 9.43 3.14
C TYR A 128 -3.94 8.55 1.96
N ALA A 129 -2.99 9.03 1.17
CA ALA A 129 -2.12 8.24 0.33
C ALA A 129 -0.79 8.06 1.05
N ILE A 130 -0.17 6.88 0.92
CA ILE A 130 1.13 6.60 1.53
C ILE A 130 2.20 6.82 0.46
N THR A 131 3.21 7.60 0.81
CA THR A 131 4.36 7.89 -0.05
C THR A 131 5.65 7.66 0.72
N TRP A 132 6.73 7.32 0.02
CA TRP A 132 8.06 7.34 0.58
C TRP A 132 8.49 8.79 0.84
N GLU A 133 8.99 9.07 2.04
CA GLU A 133 9.37 10.43 2.43
C GLU A 133 10.57 10.97 1.63
N ASP A 134 11.51 10.09 1.30
CA ASP A 134 12.74 10.42 0.57
C ASP A 134 12.51 10.71 -0.92
N THR A 135 11.63 9.98 -1.58
CA THR A 135 11.40 10.07 -3.02
C THR A 135 10.07 10.70 -3.41
N GLY A 136 9.11 10.77 -2.48
CA GLY A 136 7.74 11.17 -2.76
C GLY A 136 6.96 10.17 -3.63
N MET A 137 7.56 9.01 -3.95
CA MET A 137 6.90 7.97 -4.75
C MET A 137 5.82 7.27 -3.92
N GLU A 138 4.73 6.89 -4.57
CA GLU A 138 3.64 6.17 -3.92
C GLU A 138 4.12 4.79 -3.43
N PHE A 139 3.76 4.47 -2.19
CA PHE A 139 3.98 3.15 -1.62
C PHE A 139 2.91 2.17 -2.11
N ASN A 140 3.34 0.99 -2.54
CA ASN A 140 2.43 -0.02 -3.08
C ASN A 140 1.68 -0.76 -1.97
N ALA A 141 0.72 -0.09 -1.33
CA ALA A 141 -0.12 -0.69 -0.29
C ALA A 141 -1.27 -1.56 -0.83
N LYS A 142 -1.64 -1.38 -2.11
CA LYS A 142 -2.85 -1.96 -2.72
C LYS A 142 -2.55 -3.00 -3.81
N GLY A 143 -1.28 -3.23 -4.13
CA GLY A 143 -0.86 -4.15 -5.19
C GLY A 143 -1.31 -5.59 -4.97
N ALA A 144 -1.28 -6.39 -6.03
CA ALA A 144 -1.66 -7.80 -5.97
C ALA A 144 -0.80 -8.60 -4.98
N SER A 145 0.48 -8.26 -4.86
CA SER A 145 1.45 -8.88 -3.95
C SER A 145 1.40 -8.29 -2.53
N ALA A 146 0.72 -7.17 -2.31
CA ALA A 146 0.58 -6.63 -0.97
C ALA A 146 -0.34 -7.52 -0.12
N ASN A 147 0.02 -7.73 1.14
CA ASN A 147 -0.73 -8.51 2.13
C ASN A 147 -0.71 -7.78 3.48
N GLY A 148 -1.35 -8.37 4.50
CA GLY A 148 -1.34 -7.85 5.85
C GLY A 148 -2.50 -6.90 6.17
N SER A 149 -2.49 -6.41 7.43
CA SER A 149 -3.57 -5.56 7.95
C SER A 149 -3.69 -4.22 7.23
N LEU A 150 -2.57 -3.65 6.75
CA LEU A 150 -2.58 -2.38 6.04
C LEU A 150 -3.40 -2.45 4.74
N LYS A 151 -3.26 -3.54 3.97
CA LYS A 151 -4.09 -3.76 2.77
C LYS A 151 -5.56 -3.91 3.13
N ALA A 152 -5.87 -4.65 4.20
CA ALA A 152 -7.24 -4.82 4.66
C ALA A 152 -7.88 -3.47 5.06
N LEU A 153 -7.15 -2.60 5.75
CA LEU A 153 -7.60 -1.25 6.07
C LEU A 153 -7.92 -0.43 4.82
N PHE A 154 -7.07 -0.48 3.80
CA PHE A 154 -7.36 0.15 2.51
C PHE A 154 -8.61 -0.42 1.84
N MET A 155 -8.82 -1.74 1.90
CA MET A 155 -10.02 -2.38 1.34
C MET A 155 -11.29 -1.97 2.09
N ILE A 156 -11.23 -1.82 3.41
CA ILE A 156 -12.36 -1.35 4.24
C ILE A 156 -12.64 0.11 3.91
N ARG A 157 -11.62 0.98 3.90
CA ARG A 157 -11.76 2.42 3.67
C ARG A 157 -12.27 2.74 2.26
N ASP A 158 -11.64 2.13 1.27
CA ASP A 158 -11.90 2.44 -0.15
C ASP A 158 -13.03 1.59 -0.73
N GLY A 159 -13.47 0.53 -0.02
CA GLY A 159 -14.46 -0.41 -0.50
C GLY A 159 -14.02 -1.05 -1.82
N ASN A 160 -14.90 -1.12 -2.81
CA ASN A 160 -14.56 -1.63 -4.15
C ASN A 160 -13.96 -0.57 -5.08
N ASN A 161 -13.50 0.58 -4.56
CA ASN A 161 -12.88 1.64 -5.37
C ASN A 161 -11.60 1.17 -6.08
N ASN A 162 -10.91 0.16 -5.53
CA ASN A 162 -9.74 -0.45 -6.17
C ASN A 162 -10.11 -1.32 -7.39
N GLU A 163 -11.34 -1.77 -7.47
CA GLU A 163 -11.88 -2.58 -8.56
C GLU A 163 -12.59 -1.72 -9.62
N ASN A 164 -12.60 -0.41 -9.45
CA ASN A 164 -13.18 0.52 -10.39
C ASN A 164 -12.43 0.48 -11.72
N MET A 165 -13.18 0.37 -12.80
CA MET A 165 -12.61 0.50 -14.13
C MET A 165 -12.21 1.93 -14.41
N LYS A 166 -11.01 2.11 -14.93
CA LYS A 166 -10.49 3.40 -15.40
C LYS A 166 -10.67 3.47 -16.91
N GLY A 167 -11.35 4.49 -17.38
CA GLY A 167 -11.51 4.77 -18.80
C GLY A 167 -11.16 6.22 -19.12
N THR A 168 -10.84 6.49 -20.39
CA THR A 168 -10.68 7.85 -20.90
C THR A 168 -11.92 8.26 -21.68
N VAL A 169 -12.39 9.48 -21.46
CA VAL A 169 -13.49 10.04 -22.26
C VAL A 169 -12.93 10.44 -23.62
N SER A 170 -13.49 9.89 -24.69
CA SER A 170 -13.04 10.16 -26.06
C SER A 170 -13.72 11.38 -26.70
N ASP A 171 -14.84 11.84 -26.13
CA ASP A 171 -15.61 12.95 -26.66
C ASP A 171 -15.97 13.96 -25.59
N ALA A 172 -15.89 15.25 -25.93
CA ALA A 172 -16.21 16.36 -25.05
C ALA A 172 -17.71 16.72 -25.07
N ASP A 173 -18.52 16.05 -25.87
CA ASP A 173 -19.96 16.30 -25.92
C ASP A 173 -20.68 15.65 -24.74
N LEU A 174 -21.19 16.48 -23.85
CA LEU A 174 -21.86 16.06 -22.62
C LEU A 174 -23.21 15.35 -22.85
N SER A 175 -23.69 15.26 -24.09
CA SER A 175 -24.94 14.56 -24.44
C SER A 175 -24.75 13.04 -24.52
N SER A 176 -23.53 12.57 -24.82
CA SER A 176 -23.16 11.16 -24.79
C SER A 176 -21.66 11.00 -24.46
N ILE A 177 -21.34 10.28 -23.41
CA ILE A 177 -19.95 9.97 -23.04
C ILE A 177 -19.65 8.56 -23.51
N THR A 178 -18.73 8.43 -24.47
CA THR A 178 -18.19 7.13 -24.89
C THR A 178 -16.92 6.83 -24.10
N ILE A 179 -16.96 5.77 -23.32
CA ILE A 179 -15.80 5.32 -22.53
C ILE A 179 -15.20 4.11 -23.24
N LYS A 180 -13.95 4.22 -23.67
CA LYS A 180 -13.21 3.07 -24.19
C LYS A 180 -12.69 2.24 -23.02
N ILE A 181 -13.16 1.00 -22.94
CA ILE A 181 -12.72 0.02 -21.95
C ILE A 181 -11.85 -1.00 -22.68
N PRO A 182 -10.68 -1.37 -22.15
CA PRO A 182 -9.88 -2.43 -22.73
C PRO A 182 -10.68 -3.74 -22.82
N ASP A 183 -10.57 -4.45 -23.94
CA ASP A 183 -11.31 -5.70 -24.17
C ASP A 183 -11.09 -6.75 -23.07
N THR A 184 -9.92 -6.74 -22.47
CA THR A 184 -9.57 -7.60 -21.32
C THR A 184 -10.41 -7.33 -20.07
N LYS A 185 -11.05 -6.16 -19.97
CA LYS A 185 -11.87 -5.75 -18.84
C LYS A 185 -13.38 -5.85 -19.08
N VAL A 186 -13.80 -6.15 -20.30
CA VAL A 186 -15.22 -6.24 -20.66
C VAL A 186 -15.94 -7.35 -19.88
N ASN A 187 -15.28 -8.49 -19.67
CA ASN A 187 -15.83 -9.59 -18.89
C ASN A 187 -15.99 -9.27 -17.40
N GLU A 188 -15.11 -8.44 -16.86
CA GLU A 188 -15.22 -7.96 -15.47
C GLU A 188 -16.42 -7.03 -15.28
N LEU A 189 -16.77 -6.23 -16.30
CA LEU A 189 -17.97 -5.39 -16.31
C LEU A 189 -19.27 -6.18 -16.24
N SER A 190 -19.34 -7.32 -16.95
CA SER A 190 -20.54 -8.17 -16.97
C SER A 190 -20.80 -8.86 -15.63
N LEU A 191 -19.76 -9.11 -14.84
CA LEU A 191 -19.82 -9.71 -13.50
C LEU A 191 -20.09 -8.66 -12.43
N ALA A 192 -19.61 -7.43 -12.62
CA ALA A 192 -19.72 -6.33 -11.66
C ALA A 192 -20.92 -5.42 -11.98
N ASN A 193 -22.15 -5.96 -11.93
CA ASN A 193 -23.39 -5.17 -12.12
C ASN A 193 -23.52 -3.92 -11.22
N LYS A 194 -22.47 -3.54 -10.51
CA LYS A 194 -22.40 -2.39 -9.59
C LYS A 194 -21.04 -1.68 -9.64
N GLY A 195 -20.23 -1.91 -10.66
CA GLY A 195 -18.94 -1.24 -10.82
C GLY A 195 -19.09 0.26 -11.05
N ARG A 196 -18.03 0.99 -10.75
CA ARG A 196 -17.91 2.41 -11.04
C ARG A 196 -16.83 2.63 -12.08
N ILE A 197 -17.06 3.59 -12.95
CA ILE A 197 -16.08 3.98 -13.97
C ILE A 197 -15.47 5.31 -13.53
N MET A 198 -14.14 5.37 -13.51
CA MET A 198 -13.41 6.59 -13.22
C MET A 198 -13.24 7.39 -14.51
N VAL A 199 -13.81 8.59 -14.54
CA VAL A 199 -13.71 9.53 -15.66
C VAL A 199 -13.02 10.78 -15.15
N ASN A 200 -11.86 11.12 -15.72
CA ASN A 200 -11.08 12.29 -15.32
C ASN A 200 -10.86 12.38 -13.79
N ASN A 201 -10.47 11.27 -13.16
CA ASN A 201 -10.29 11.11 -11.72
C ASN A 201 -11.56 11.32 -10.86
N LYS A 202 -12.75 11.30 -11.49
CA LYS A 202 -14.02 11.27 -10.78
C LYS A 202 -14.71 9.93 -11.01
N SER A 203 -15.26 9.36 -9.96
CA SER A 203 -16.07 8.16 -10.04
C SER A 203 -17.45 8.49 -10.58
N VAL A 204 -17.88 7.76 -11.59
CA VAL A 204 -19.25 7.87 -12.15
C VAL A 204 -19.96 6.54 -11.94
N SER A 205 -21.12 6.59 -11.30
CA SER A 205 -21.98 5.42 -11.15
C SER A 205 -22.81 5.24 -12.43
N TYR A 206 -22.71 4.08 -13.06
CA TYR A 206 -23.57 3.75 -14.19
C TYR A 206 -24.80 2.96 -13.73
N THR A 207 -25.96 3.30 -14.29
CA THR A 207 -27.22 2.61 -13.99
C THR A 207 -27.58 1.57 -15.04
N HIS A 208 -26.97 1.66 -16.24
CA HIS A 208 -27.23 0.74 -17.33
C HIS A 208 -26.06 0.70 -18.30
N LEU A 209 -25.52 -0.48 -18.54
CA LEU A 209 -24.52 -0.74 -19.56
C LEU A 209 -25.14 -1.67 -20.61
N THR A 210 -25.36 -1.16 -21.81
CA THR A 210 -25.72 -2.01 -22.94
C THR A 210 -24.41 -2.52 -23.56
N LEU A 211 -24.11 -3.79 -23.38
CA LEU A 211 -23.09 -4.46 -24.18
C LEU A 211 -23.59 -4.54 -25.62
N PRO A 212 -22.76 -4.29 -26.65
CA PRO A 212 -23.13 -4.61 -28.01
C PRO A 212 -23.36 -6.12 -28.06
N THR A 213 -24.61 -6.52 -28.29
CA THR A 213 -24.95 -7.89 -28.65
C THR A 213 -24.30 -8.15 -30.00
N ASN A 214 -23.24 -8.94 -30.04
CA ASN A 214 -22.83 -9.56 -31.28
C ASN A 214 -23.98 -10.45 -31.73
N SER A 215 -24.81 -9.93 -32.62
CA SER A 215 -25.67 -10.78 -33.44
C SER A 215 -24.77 -11.56 -34.39
N LEU A 216 -24.69 -12.87 -34.17
CA LEU A 216 -24.24 -13.84 -35.16
C LEU A 216 -25.06 -13.72 -36.46
#